data_b3c0a25131a3f70ad13d79d112279d03
#
_entry.id   b3c0a25131a3f70ad13d79d112279d03
#
_cell.length_a   1.000
_cell.length_b   1.000
_cell.length_c   1.000
_cell.angle_alpha   90.00
_cell.angle_beta   90.00
_cell.angle_gamma   90.00
#
_symmetry.space_group_name_H-M   'P 1'
#
loop_
_entity.id
_entity.type
_entity.pdbx_description
1 polymer ?
#
loop_
_entity_poly.entity_id
_entity_poly.type
_entity_poly.pdbx_seq_one_letter_code
_entity_poly.pdbx_strand_id
1 'polypeptide(L)'
;FVRRIFGFCELSLGKVDASSGSGGMEDSLSEGALIVHPFVKVDRVPEIVAGLVPEFADMPTERRRVPKVALRRALVRRTVIQGWGLWCAVALALLHAGVMFGVSAYGDGFMSTGELFWFDRIALVGYVACAVAEALAAVGAVLWARSSWFSFNRRFMQVKNGGLGTVSVCLPREKIQFGFSKSNPLQRRAKVATITARTAAGLQGTSTRLIDACEEDAAAWLAWLVPGGNVIE
;
A
#
# COMPACT_ATOMS: atom_id res chain seq x y z
N PHE A 1 8.27 -5.62 -8.10
CA PHE A 1 8.60 -4.49 -9.01
C PHE A 1 9.04 -5.02 -10.38
N VAL A 2 10.04 -5.88 -10.45
CA VAL A 2 10.59 -6.44 -11.70
C VAL A 2 9.51 -7.17 -12.52
N ARG A 3 8.70 -8.04 -11.89
CA ARG A 3 7.58 -8.74 -12.55
C ARG A 3 6.60 -7.78 -13.23
N ARG A 4 6.36 -6.60 -12.66
CA ARG A 4 5.46 -5.59 -13.22
C ARG A 4 6.00 -4.95 -14.51
N ILE A 5 7.31 -4.72 -14.59
CA ILE A 5 7.94 -4.15 -15.79
C ILE A 5 7.77 -5.08 -16.98
N PHE A 6 7.88 -6.39 -16.76
CA PHE A 6 7.73 -7.41 -17.78
C PHE A 6 6.29 -7.88 -18.00
N GLY A 7 5.29 -7.28 -17.33
CA GLY A 7 3.88 -7.63 -17.46
C GLY A 7 3.51 -9.01 -16.90
N PHE A 8 4.31 -9.54 -15.97
CA PHE A 8 4.02 -10.80 -15.27
C PHE A 8 3.40 -10.55 -13.91
N CYS A 9 2.47 -11.42 -13.52
CA CYS A 9 1.88 -11.46 -12.19
C CYS A 9 1.91 -12.88 -11.62
N GLU A 10 1.73 -12.98 -10.34
CA GLU A 10 1.46 -14.22 -9.63
C GLU A 10 -0.04 -14.32 -9.42
N LEU A 11 -0.61 -15.46 -9.76
CA LEU A 11 -2.01 -15.77 -9.50
C LEU A 11 -2.09 -16.71 -8.30
N SER A 12 -2.74 -16.25 -7.26
CA SER A 12 -2.98 -17.03 -6.06
C SER A 12 -4.46 -17.05 -5.71
N LEU A 13 -4.95 -18.21 -5.26
CA LEU A 13 -6.25 -18.38 -4.64
C LEU A 13 -6.07 -18.30 -3.14
N GLY A 14 -6.60 -17.26 -2.52
CA GLY A 14 -6.62 -17.14 -1.08
C GLY A 14 -7.62 -18.13 -0.49
N LYS A 15 -7.13 -19.14 0.24
CA LYS A 15 -7.97 -19.95 1.07
C LYS A 15 -8.30 -19.15 2.33
N VAL A 16 -9.58 -19.02 2.62
CA VAL A 16 -10.08 -18.37 3.82
C VAL A 16 -9.85 -19.32 5.01
N ASP A 17 -8.59 -19.54 5.39
CA ASP A 17 -8.22 -20.38 6.53
C ASP A 17 -7.66 -19.59 7.72
N ALA A 18 -7.85 -20.19 8.88
CA ALA A 18 -7.90 -19.60 10.20
C ALA A 18 -6.55 -19.30 10.87
N SER A 19 -5.45 -19.21 10.17
CA SER A 19 -4.15 -19.04 10.81
C SER A 19 -3.25 -18.07 10.06
N SER A 20 -3.23 -16.82 10.48
CA SER A 20 -2.01 -16.06 10.36
C SER A 20 -2.03 -14.75 11.14
N GLY A 21 -0.90 -14.50 11.75
CA GLY A 21 -0.65 -13.42 12.66
C GLY A 21 -0.65 -12.03 12.02
N SER A 22 -0.37 -11.03 12.83
CA SER A 22 -0.37 -9.60 12.57
C SER A 22 0.68 -9.14 11.54
N GLY A 23 0.56 -9.58 10.31
CA GLY A 23 1.34 -9.10 9.18
C GLY A 23 0.59 -8.05 8.35
N GLY A 24 1.31 -7.22 7.62
CA GLY A 24 0.73 -6.26 6.67
C GLY A 24 -0.08 -6.96 5.57
N MET A 25 -0.85 -6.17 4.78
CA MET A 25 -1.77 -6.68 3.76
C MET A 25 -1.12 -7.63 2.74
N GLU A 26 0.19 -7.52 2.51
CA GLU A 26 0.94 -8.39 1.61
C GLU A 26 1.32 -9.72 2.28
N ASP A 27 1.62 -9.72 3.58
CA ASP A 27 2.01 -10.92 4.32
C ASP A 27 0.82 -11.80 4.66
N SER A 28 -0.35 -11.21 4.99
CA SER A 28 -1.56 -11.98 5.32
C SER A 28 -2.19 -12.73 4.13
N LEU A 29 -1.88 -12.31 2.90
CA LEU A 29 -2.33 -13.00 1.69
C LEU A 29 -1.40 -14.15 1.28
N SER A 30 -0.15 -14.16 1.77
CA SER A 30 0.85 -15.17 1.38
C SER A 30 0.82 -16.43 2.26
N GLU A 31 0.43 -16.33 3.52
CA GLU A 31 0.52 -17.43 4.49
C GLU A 31 -0.56 -18.53 4.39
N GLY A 32 -1.51 -18.43 3.47
CA GLY A 32 -2.52 -19.47 3.23
C GLY A 32 -2.98 -19.52 1.78
N ALA A 33 -2.31 -18.77 0.91
CA ALA A 33 -2.66 -18.69 -0.49
C ALA A 33 -2.09 -19.88 -1.26
N LEU A 34 -2.96 -20.63 -1.93
CA LEU A 34 -2.52 -21.60 -2.91
C LEU A 34 -2.03 -20.86 -4.16
N ILE A 35 -0.74 -20.91 -4.42
CA ILE A 35 -0.17 -20.35 -5.65
C ILE A 35 -0.60 -21.24 -6.81
N VAL A 36 -1.52 -20.73 -7.62
CA VAL A 36 -2.03 -21.43 -8.79
C VAL A 36 -1.02 -21.34 -9.95
N HIS A 37 -0.46 -20.14 -10.10
CA HIS A 37 0.52 -19.90 -11.16
C HIS A 37 1.52 -18.82 -10.74
N PRO A 38 2.82 -19.16 -10.60
CA PRO A 38 3.82 -18.21 -10.09
C PRO A 38 4.21 -17.11 -11.10
N PHE A 39 4.05 -17.39 -12.42
CA PHE A 39 4.39 -16.46 -13.50
C PHE A 39 3.37 -16.53 -14.63
N VAL A 40 2.44 -15.57 -14.66
CA VAL A 40 1.43 -15.44 -15.72
C VAL A 40 1.53 -14.05 -16.32
N LYS A 41 1.37 -13.94 -17.64
CA LYS A 41 1.15 -12.64 -18.28
C LYS A 41 -0.21 -12.09 -17.84
N VAL A 42 -0.24 -10.82 -17.48
CA VAL A 42 -1.46 -10.14 -17.00
C VAL A 42 -2.62 -10.29 -17.98
N ASP A 43 -2.34 -10.30 -19.28
CA ASP A 43 -3.35 -10.42 -20.33
C ASP A 43 -4.03 -11.79 -20.36
N ARG A 44 -3.35 -12.85 -19.89
CA ARG A 44 -3.89 -14.21 -19.83
C ARG A 44 -4.65 -14.54 -18.53
N VAL A 45 -4.56 -13.66 -17.54
CA VAL A 45 -5.23 -13.88 -16.24
C VAL A 45 -6.74 -14.10 -16.38
N PRO A 46 -7.49 -13.31 -17.18
CA PRO A 46 -8.93 -13.53 -17.33
C PRO A 46 -9.28 -14.89 -17.91
N GLU A 47 -8.51 -15.36 -18.88
CA GLU A 47 -8.69 -16.66 -19.55
C GLU A 47 -8.46 -17.82 -18.55
N ILE A 48 -7.36 -17.75 -17.81
CA ILE A 48 -7.01 -18.76 -16.79
C ILE A 48 -8.05 -18.79 -15.68
N VAL A 49 -8.49 -17.63 -15.19
CA VAL A 49 -9.50 -17.53 -14.15
C VAL A 49 -10.84 -18.08 -14.64
N ALA A 50 -11.26 -17.76 -15.85
CA ALA A 50 -12.49 -18.31 -16.44
C ALA A 50 -12.45 -19.84 -16.60
N GLY A 51 -11.26 -20.41 -16.87
CA GLY A 51 -11.08 -21.86 -16.98
C GLY A 51 -11.03 -22.59 -15.64
N LEU A 52 -10.44 -21.97 -14.62
CA LEU A 52 -10.28 -22.57 -13.29
C LEU A 52 -11.50 -22.36 -12.38
N VAL A 53 -12.04 -21.16 -12.41
CA VAL A 53 -13.15 -20.73 -11.55
C VAL A 53 -14.12 -19.91 -12.39
N PRO A 54 -15.02 -20.56 -13.14
CA PRO A 54 -15.94 -19.86 -14.06
C PRO A 54 -16.86 -18.86 -13.35
N GLU A 55 -17.08 -19.02 -12.05
CA GLU A 55 -17.82 -18.05 -11.22
C GLU A 55 -17.20 -16.66 -11.23
N PHE A 56 -15.87 -16.55 -11.36
CA PHE A 56 -15.13 -15.31 -11.43
C PHE A 56 -15.03 -14.70 -12.84
N ALA A 57 -15.67 -15.33 -13.85
CA ALA A 57 -15.69 -14.77 -15.22
C ALA A 57 -16.44 -13.43 -15.29
N ASP A 58 -17.43 -13.20 -14.39
CA ASP A 58 -18.21 -11.96 -14.30
C ASP A 58 -17.50 -10.93 -13.38
N MET A 59 -16.24 -10.62 -13.65
CA MET A 59 -15.51 -9.60 -12.90
C MET A 59 -16.04 -8.19 -13.21
N PRO A 60 -16.05 -7.29 -12.19
CA PRO A 60 -16.49 -5.92 -12.39
C PRO A 60 -15.55 -5.18 -13.35
N THR A 61 -16.10 -4.54 -14.36
CA THR A 61 -15.36 -3.82 -15.42
C THR A 61 -15.27 -2.31 -15.14
N GLU A 62 -16.23 -1.76 -14.39
CA GLU A 62 -16.29 -0.34 -14.08
C GLU A 62 -15.26 0.02 -13.01
N ARG A 63 -14.17 0.67 -13.42
CA ARG A 63 -13.06 1.01 -12.53
C ARG A 63 -13.22 2.41 -11.94
N ARG A 64 -13.37 2.50 -10.63
CA ARG A 64 -13.41 3.75 -9.87
C ARG A 64 -12.02 4.09 -9.36
N ARG A 65 -11.44 5.13 -9.94
CA ARG A 65 -10.06 5.54 -9.64
C ARG A 65 -10.00 6.44 -8.41
N VAL A 66 -8.86 6.43 -7.76
CA VAL A 66 -8.56 7.34 -6.64
C VAL A 66 -8.51 8.79 -7.17
N PRO A 67 -9.13 9.76 -6.47
CA PRO A 67 -9.15 11.15 -6.92
C PRO A 67 -7.75 11.80 -6.90
N LYS A 68 -7.56 12.87 -7.69
CA LYS A 68 -6.25 13.56 -7.80
C LYS A 68 -5.72 14.08 -6.45
N VAL A 69 -6.61 14.44 -5.53
CA VAL A 69 -6.26 14.89 -4.18
C VAL A 69 -5.52 13.80 -3.40
N ALA A 70 -5.85 12.53 -3.65
CA ALA A 70 -5.20 11.41 -3.00
C ALA A 70 -3.70 11.31 -3.32
N LEU A 71 -3.24 11.81 -4.49
CA LEU A 71 -1.82 11.85 -4.83
C LEU A 71 -1.01 12.70 -3.84
N ARG A 72 -1.46 13.94 -3.57
CA ARG A 72 -0.78 14.82 -2.60
C ARG A 72 -0.73 14.20 -1.21
N ARG A 73 -1.83 13.58 -0.80
CA ARG A 73 -1.95 12.88 0.48
C ARG A 73 -1.04 11.66 0.55
N ALA A 74 -0.98 10.86 -0.52
CA ALA A 74 -0.09 9.71 -0.62
C ALA A 74 1.38 10.12 -0.57
N LEU A 75 1.75 11.23 -1.23
CA LEU A 75 3.09 11.81 -1.13
C LEU A 75 3.41 12.13 0.32
N VAL A 76 2.64 13.02 0.97
CA VAL A 76 2.88 13.41 2.37
C VAL A 76 2.94 12.19 3.29
N ARG A 77 2.03 11.23 3.13
CA ARG A 77 2.03 10.03 3.96
C ARG A 77 3.30 9.19 3.80
N ARG A 78 3.74 8.97 2.55
CA ARG A 78 4.88 8.10 2.25
C ARG A 78 6.24 8.77 2.44
N THR A 79 6.33 10.09 2.21
CA THR A 79 7.59 10.82 2.36
C THR A 79 7.75 11.40 3.77
N VAL A 80 6.73 11.99 4.37
CA VAL A 80 6.85 12.63 5.69
C VAL A 80 6.51 11.67 6.83
N ILE A 81 5.35 10.99 6.77
CA ILE A 81 4.88 10.18 7.91
C ILE A 81 5.58 8.81 7.96
N GLN A 82 5.73 8.16 6.81
CA GLN A 82 6.30 6.82 6.66
C GLN A 82 7.68 6.83 5.98
N GLY A 83 8.21 8.02 5.66
CA GLY A 83 9.46 8.21 4.93
C GLY A 83 10.68 7.89 5.79
N TRP A 84 11.10 6.64 5.80
CA TRP A 84 12.34 6.24 6.48
C TRP A 84 13.55 7.03 5.98
N GLY A 85 13.59 7.39 4.68
CA GLY A 85 14.65 8.22 4.11
C GLY A 85 14.76 9.57 4.80
N LEU A 86 13.64 10.28 4.98
CA LEU A 86 13.59 11.58 5.65
C LEU A 86 14.04 11.49 7.11
N TRP A 87 13.47 10.54 7.88
CA TRP A 87 13.78 10.42 9.29
C TRP A 87 15.21 9.95 9.56
N CYS A 88 15.74 9.05 8.73
CA CYS A 88 17.15 8.67 8.78
C CYS A 88 18.07 9.84 8.41
N ALA A 89 17.71 10.66 7.41
CA ALA A 89 18.47 11.85 7.05
C ALA A 89 18.51 12.88 8.20
N VAL A 90 17.36 13.09 8.87
CA VAL A 90 17.28 13.98 10.05
C VAL A 90 18.16 13.44 11.19
N ALA A 91 18.08 12.14 11.50
CA ALA A 91 18.91 11.53 12.53
C ALA A 91 20.41 11.64 12.20
N LEU A 92 20.77 11.39 10.94
CA LEU A 92 22.16 11.52 10.46
C LEU A 92 22.63 12.97 10.52
N ALA A 93 21.78 13.95 10.21
CA ALA A 93 22.10 15.37 10.31
C ALA A 93 22.35 15.81 11.76
N LEU A 94 21.53 15.32 12.68
CA LEU A 94 21.72 15.58 14.11
C LEU A 94 23.03 14.97 14.63
N LEU A 95 23.34 13.74 14.21
CA LEU A 95 24.60 13.08 14.54
C LEU A 95 25.80 13.85 13.97
N HIS A 96 25.71 14.24 12.70
CA HIS A 96 26.76 15.03 12.04
C HIS A 96 26.99 16.37 12.75
N ALA A 97 25.91 17.09 13.06
CA ALA A 97 26.00 18.34 13.80
C ALA A 97 26.60 18.14 15.22
N GLY A 98 26.26 17.06 15.90
CA GLY A 98 26.83 16.70 17.20
C GLY A 98 28.34 16.44 17.15
N VAL A 99 28.80 15.71 16.13
CA VAL A 99 30.23 15.44 15.90
C VAL A 99 30.97 16.75 15.59
N MET A 100 30.43 17.59 14.70
CA MET A 100 31.02 18.89 14.37
C MET A 100 31.12 19.82 15.60
N PHE A 101 30.07 19.81 16.44
CA PHE A 101 30.10 20.55 17.71
C PHE A 101 31.21 20.00 18.65
N GLY A 102 31.33 18.67 18.77
CA GLY A 102 32.38 18.04 19.56
C GLY A 102 33.78 18.41 19.09
N VAL A 103 34.03 18.37 17.78
CA VAL A 103 35.30 18.79 17.17
C VAL A 103 35.56 20.27 17.44
N SER A 104 34.56 21.14 17.31
CA SER A 104 34.73 22.59 17.57
C SER A 104 35.00 22.91 19.02
N ALA A 105 34.46 22.12 19.97
CA ALA A 105 34.61 22.35 21.41
C ALA A 105 35.91 21.76 21.98
N TYR A 106 36.35 20.62 21.49
CA TYR A 106 37.45 19.83 22.09
C TYR A 106 38.64 19.63 21.12
N GLY A 107 38.54 20.06 19.86
CA GLY A 107 39.58 19.94 18.85
C GLY A 107 40.00 18.49 18.57
N ASP A 108 41.32 18.30 18.32
CA ASP A 108 41.90 16.99 18.02
C ASP A 108 41.81 15.96 19.18
N GLY A 109 41.42 16.44 20.39
CA GLY A 109 41.14 15.55 21.53
C GLY A 109 39.83 14.76 21.41
N PHE A 110 38.91 15.22 20.56
CA PHE A 110 37.63 14.53 20.30
C PHE A 110 37.72 13.56 19.11
N MET A 111 38.28 14.02 18.01
CA MET A 111 38.43 13.23 16.78
C MET A 111 39.62 13.76 15.95
N SER A 112 40.47 12.88 15.45
CA SER A 112 41.58 13.27 14.57
C SER A 112 41.08 13.70 13.18
N THR A 113 41.89 14.50 12.48
CA THR A 113 41.55 14.95 11.11
C THR A 113 41.32 13.78 10.13
N GLY A 114 42.04 12.66 10.31
CA GLY A 114 41.86 11.46 9.50
C GLY A 114 40.52 10.76 9.76
N GLU A 115 40.12 10.63 11.01
CA GLU A 115 38.82 10.06 11.41
C GLU A 115 37.65 10.92 10.94
N LEU A 116 37.79 12.24 11.06
CA LEU A 116 36.78 13.20 10.57
C LEU A 116 36.57 13.07 9.06
N PHE A 117 37.69 12.94 8.30
CA PHE A 117 37.60 12.73 6.86
C PHE A 117 36.79 11.47 6.50
N TRP A 118 37.02 10.35 7.17
CA TRP A 118 36.26 9.13 6.94
C TRP A 118 34.82 9.23 7.39
N PHE A 119 34.56 9.89 8.53
CA PHE A 119 33.22 10.15 9.01
C PHE A 119 32.40 10.93 8.00
N ASP A 120 32.93 12.03 7.44
CA ASP A 120 32.26 12.83 6.41
C ASP A 120 31.95 12.03 5.14
N ARG A 121 32.85 11.16 4.72
CA ARG A 121 32.63 10.29 3.56
C ARG A 121 31.51 9.27 3.81
N ILE A 122 31.50 8.66 4.97
CA ILE A 122 30.44 7.72 5.38
C ILE A 122 29.11 8.46 5.50
N ALA A 123 29.11 9.64 6.12
CA ALA A 123 27.92 10.48 6.24
C ALA A 123 27.36 10.87 4.85
N LEU A 124 28.23 11.25 3.90
CA LEU A 124 27.82 11.56 2.54
C LEU A 124 27.14 10.36 1.85
N VAL A 125 27.71 9.16 1.97
CA VAL A 125 27.08 7.94 1.43
C VAL A 125 25.73 7.70 2.10
N GLY A 126 25.62 7.92 3.41
CA GLY A 126 24.37 7.83 4.16
C GLY A 126 23.30 8.82 3.66
N TYR A 127 23.67 10.08 3.42
CA TYR A 127 22.76 11.07 2.84
C TYR A 127 22.28 10.70 1.44
N VAL A 128 23.18 10.20 0.59
CA VAL A 128 22.80 9.73 -0.75
C VAL A 128 21.83 8.57 -0.67
N ALA A 129 22.08 7.59 0.22
CA ALA A 129 21.18 6.47 0.44
C ALA A 129 19.79 6.92 0.93
N CYS A 130 19.74 7.88 1.87
CA CYS A 130 18.50 8.48 2.35
C CYS A 130 17.73 9.19 1.23
N ALA A 131 18.43 9.96 0.38
CA ALA A 131 17.82 10.66 -0.76
C ALA A 131 17.24 9.68 -1.80
N VAL A 132 17.95 8.59 -2.08
CA VAL A 132 17.46 7.52 -2.98
C VAL A 132 16.22 6.85 -2.38
N ALA A 133 16.23 6.51 -1.10
CA ALA A 133 15.08 5.91 -0.42
C ALA A 133 13.86 6.82 -0.48
N GLU A 134 14.04 8.13 -0.26
CA GLU A 134 12.97 9.12 -0.32
C GLU A 134 12.43 9.29 -1.74
N ALA A 135 13.30 9.33 -2.75
CA ALA A 135 12.89 9.36 -4.15
C ALA A 135 12.06 8.12 -4.53
N LEU A 136 12.45 6.92 -4.09
CA LEU A 136 11.70 5.70 -4.30
C LEU A 136 10.32 5.73 -3.61
N ALA A 137 10.24 6.30 -2.39
CA ALA A 137 8.98 6.49 -1.68
C ALA A 137 8.04 7.44 -2.45
N ALA A 138 8.55 8.54 -2.99
CA ALA A 138 7.80 9.48 -3.81
C ALA A 138 7.32 8.85 -5.12
N VAL A 139 8.19 8.14 -5.84
CA VAL A 139 7.82 7.37 -7.05
C VAL A 139 6.74 6.34 -6.72
N GLY A 140 6.90 5.60 -5.60
CA GLY A 140 5.90 4.66 -5.14
C GLY A 140 4.54 5.29 -4.85
N ALA A 141 4.51 6.53 -4.31
CA ALA A 141 3.26 7.27 -4.08
C ALA A 141 2.58 7.67 -5.40
N VAL A 142 3.35 8.14 -6.39
CA VAL A 142 2.82 8.49 -7.72
C VAL A 142 2.27 7.27 -8.44
N LEU A 143 3.02 6.17 -8.43
CA LEU A 143 2.58 4.91 -9.03
C LEU A 143 1.32 4.37 -8.35
N TRP A 144 1.21 4.48 -7.02
CA TRP A 144 0.04 4.10 -6.27
C TRP A 144 -1.19 4.92 -6.71
N ALA A 145 -1.09 6.23 -6.73
CA ALA A 145 -2.21 7.10 -7.10
C ALA A 145 -2.68 6.88 -8.55
N ARG A 146 -1.77 6.52 -9.46
CA ARG A 146 -2.11 6.26 -10.87
C ARG A 146 -2.70 4.88 -11.13
N SER A 147 -2.31 3.89 -10.34
CA SER A 147 -2.65 2.48 -10.60
C SER A 147 -3.66 1.88 -9.62
N SER A 148 -3.98 2.57 -8.53
CA SER A 148 -4.98 2.10 -7.57
C SER A 148 -6.39 2.45 -8.01
N TRP A 149 -7.28 1.49 -7.88
CA TRP A 149 -8.70 1.62 -8.18
C TRP A 149 -9.48 0.54 -7.47
N PHE A 150 -10.77 0.70 -7.39
CA PHE A 150 -11.69 -0.36 -6.99
C PHE A 150 -12.87 -0.42 -7.94
N SER A 151 -13.52 -1.55 -7.95
CA SER A 151 -14.74 -1.79 -8.73
C SER A 151 -15.61 -2.77 -7.98
N PHE A 152 -16.90 -2.69 -8.18
CA PHE A 152 -17.85 -3.67 -7.67
C PHE A 152 -18.97 -3.86 -8.68
N ASN A 153 -19.49 -5.07 -8.75
CA ASN A 153 -20.66 -5.44 -9.51
C ASN A 153 -21.66 -6.17 -8.59
N ARG A 154 -22.68 -6.78 -9.15
CA ARG A 154 -23.71 -7.45 -8.35
C ARG A 154 -23.14 -8.55 -7.41
N ARG A 155 -22.05 -9.23 -7.80
CA ARG A 155 -21.51 -10.40 -7.10
C ARG A 155 -20.12 -10.20 -6.51
N PHE A 156 -19.31 -9.36 -7.12
CA PHE A 156 -17.88 -9.25 -6.80
C PHE A 156 -17.46 -7.82 -6.51
N MET A 157 -16.49 -7.68 -5.62
CA MET A 157 -15.71 -6.48 -5.40
C MET A 157 -14.27 -6.76 -5.79
N GLN A 158 -13.65 -5.88 -6.55
CA GLN A 158 -12.24 -5.94 -6.89
C GLN A 158 -11.53 -4.68 -6.40
N VAL A 159 -10.43 -4.85 -5.70
CA VAL A 159 -9.57 -3.75 -5.23
C VAL A 159 -8.19 -3.96 -5.77
N LYS A 160 -7.65 -2.94 -6.43
CA LYS A 160 -6.27 -2.91 -6.89
C LYS A 160 -5.51 -1.83 -6.14
N ASN A 161 -4.54 -2.25 -5.34
CA ASN A 161 -3.57 -1.38 -4.71
C ASN A 161 -2.28 -1.39 -5.52
N GLY A 162 -1.92 -0.23 -6.04
CA GLY A 162 -0.69 -0.03 -6.79
C GLY A 162 0.42 0.51 -5.90
N GLY A 163 1.59 0.67 -6.49
CA GLY A 163 2.80 1.19 -5.85
C GLY A 163 4.01 0.69 -6.60
N LEU A 164 5.10 0.45 -5.91
CA LEU A 164 6.25 -0.30 -6.46
C LEU A 164 5.83 -1.75 -6.73
N GLY A 165 5.14 -2.40 -5.80
CA GLY A 165 4.36 -3.61 -6.02
C GLY A 165 2.92 -3.29 -6.40
N THR A 166 2.20 -4.25 -6.97
CA THR A 166 0.77 -4.13 -7.30
C THR A 166 0.06 -5.40 -6.84
N VAL A 167 -0.95 -5.24 -6.00
CA VAL A 167 -1.80 -6.33 -5.54
C VAL A 167 -3.22 -6.05 -6.00
N SER A 168 -3.86 -7.03 -6.63
CA SER A 168 -5.26 -6.97 -7.03
C SER A 168 -6.00 -8.12 -6.35
N VAL A 169 -7.01 -7.79 -5.56
CA VAL A 169 -7.80 -8.76 -4.81
C VAL A 169 -9.23 -8.71 -5.33
N CYS A 170 -9.78 -9.87 -5.69
CA CYS A 170 -11.19 -10.03 -6.04
C CYS A 170 -11.90 -10.80 -4.93
N LEU A 171 -12.97 -10.23 -4.41
CA LEU A 171 -13.75 -10.78 -3.30
C LEU A 171 -15.19 -10.98 -3.72
N PRO A 172 -15.77 -12.18 -3.55
CA PRO A 172 -17.20 -12.38 -3.67
C PRO A 172 -17.93 -11.62 -2.56
N ARG A 173 -19.05 -10.95 -2.90
CA ARG A 173 -19.86 -10.21 -1.94
C ARG A 173 -20.31 -11.06 -0.77
N GLU A 174 -20.68 -12.31 -1.02
CA GLU A 174 -21.15 -13.28 -0.03
C GLU A 174 -20.08 -13.64 1.02
N LYS A 175 -18.80 -13.47 0.69
CA LYS A 175 -17.66 -13.72 1.59
C LYS A 175 -17.29 -12.50 2.44
N ILE A 176 -17.83 -11.33 2.13
CA ILE A 176 -17.61 -10.11 2.91
C ILE A 176 -18.54 -10.14 4.13
N GLN A 177 -17.97 -10.32 5.30
CA GLN A 177 -18.74 -10.33 6.55
C GLN A 177 -19.17 -8.94 6.96
N PHE A 178 -18.25 -7.99 6.89
CA PHE A 178 -18.58 -6.59 7.11
C PHE A 178 -17.62 -5.68 6.37
N GLY A 179 -18.13 -4.50 6.07
CA GLY A 179 -17.35 -3.43 5.48
C GLY A 179 -17.70 -2.11 6.14
N PHE A 180 -16.71 -1.25 6.21
CA PHE A 180 -16.90 0.09 6.74
C PHE A 180 -16.07 1.11 5.96
N SER A 181 -16.56 2.34 5.97
CA SER A 181 -15.84 3.49 5.49
C SER A 181 -15.44 4.34 6.68
N LYS A 182 -14.17 4.71 6.74
CA LYS A 182 -13.62 5.59 7.78
C LYS A 182 -12.95 6.79 7.15
N SER A 183 -13.23 7.98 7.68
CA SER A 183 -12.58 9.21 7.26
C SER A 183 -11.97 9.95 8.46
N ASN A 184 -10.73 10.41 8.31
CA ASN A 184 -10.09 11.32 9.25
C ASN A 184 -10.53 12.77 8.96
N PRO A 185 -10.39 13.72 9.90
CA PRO A 185 -10.75 15.14 9.66
C PRO A 185 -10.12 15.72 8.37
N LEU A 186 -8.86 15.35 8.09
CA LEU A 186 -8.16 15.75 6.87
C LEU A 186 -8.73 15.06 5.60
N GLN A 187 -9.26 13.85 5.73
CA GLN A 187 -9.94 13.15 4.64
C GLN A 187 -11.31 13.75 4.36
N ARG A 188 -12.09 14.06 5.41
CA ARG A 188 -13.39 14.74 5.27
C ARG A 188 -13.25 16.06 4.52
N ARG A 189 -12.24 16.89 4.90
CA ARG A 189 -11.97 18.15 4.18
C ARG A 189 -11.62 17.94 2.71
N ALA A 190 -11.02 16.80 2.37
CA ALA A 190 -10.64 16.42 1.00
C ALA A 190 -11.72 15.60 0.28
N LYS A 191 -12.87 15.35 0.89
CA LYS A 191 -13.99 14.51 0.38
C LYS A 191 -13.49 13.12 -0.05
N VAL A 192 -12.67 12.50 0.77
CA VAL A 192 -12.16 11.14 0.56
C VAL A 192 -12.30 10.30 1.82
N ALA A 193 -12.44 9.00 1.64
CA ALA A 193 -12.61 8.04 2.72
C ALA A 193 -11.76 6.78 2.49
N THR A 194 -11.52 6.05 3.54
CA THR A 194 -10.84 4.75 3.48
C THR A 194 -11.89 3.65 3.55
N ILE A 195 -11.99 2.85 2.50
CA ILE A 195 -12.88 1.69 2.41
C ILE A 195 -12.13 0.47 2.95
N THR A 196 -12.78 -0.29 3.80
CA THR A 196 -12.25 -1.55 4.32
C THR A 196 -13.31 -2.62 4.23
N ALA A 197 -13.01 -3.72 3.52
CA ALA A 197 -13.82 -4.92 3.47
C ALA A 197 -13.11 -6.03 4.27
N ARG A 198 -13.83 -6.71 5.16
CA ARG A 198 -13.32 -7.86 5.89
C ARG A 198 -14.07 -9.12 5.50
N THR A 199 -13.32 -10.19 5.30
CA THR A 199 -13.84 -11.52 5.00
C THR A 199 -13.67 -12.42 6.20
N ALA A 200 -14.49 -13.48 6.27
CA ALA A 200 -14.42 -14.52 7.32
C ALA A 200 -13.20 -15.41 7.12
N ALA A 201 -12.03 -14.89 7.35
CA ALA A 201 -10.81 -15.69 7.32
C ALA A 201 -10.23 -15.77 8.73
N GLY A 202 -10.48 -16.89 9.42
CA GLY A 202 -9.92 -17.16 10.73
C GLY A 202 -10.33 -16.21 11.87
N LEU A 203 -9.67 -16.33 13.01
CA LEU A 203 -9.91 -15.50 14.21
C LEU A 203 -9.67 -13.99 13.97
N GLN A 204 -8.90 -13.58 12.97
CA GLN A 204 -8.62 -12.18 12.68
C GLN A 204 -9.17 -11.66 11.34
N GLY A 205 -9.66 -12.54 10.45
CA GLY A 205 -10.21 -12.17 9.13
C GLY A 205 -9.19 -11.46 8.21
N THR A 206 -9.30 -11.69 6.90
CA THR A 206 -8.49 -10.93 5.94
C THR A 206 -9.16 -9.60 5.65
N SER A 207 -8.43 -8.49 5.77
CA SER A 207 -8.95 -7.16 5.49
C SER A 207 -8.36 -6.60 4.19
N THR A 208 -9.24 -6.28 3.23
CA THR A 208 -8.86 -5.57 2.01
C THR A 208 -9.20 -4.10 2.17
N ARG A 209 -8.22 -3.22 1.98
CA ARG A 209 -8.37 -1.79 2.24
C ARG A 209 -7.93 -0.95 1.05
N LEU A 210 -8.75 0.03 0.68
CA LEU A 210 -8.37 1.10 -0.24
C LEU A 210 -8.43 2.43 0.50
N ILE A 211 -7.31 3.15 0.49
CA ILE A 211 -7.17 4.44 1.16
C ILE A 211 -7.50 5.57 0.18
N ASP A 212 -8.14 6.64 0.67
CA ASP A 212 -8.44 7.85 -0.09
C ASP A 212 -9.30 7.60 -1.36
N ALA A 213 -10.31 6.71 -1.27
CA ALA A 213 -11.39 6.62 -2.26
C ALA A 213 -12.27 7.88 -2.22
N CYS A 214 -12.96 8.21 -3.31
CA CYS A 214 -13.94 9.30 -3.30
C CYS A 214 -15.07 9.00 -2.31
N GLU A 215 -15.55 10.01 -1.57
CA GLU A 215 -16.58 9.83 -0.55
C GLU A 215 -17.90 9.33 -1.14
N GLU A 216 -18.28 9.84 -2.32
CA GLU A 216 -19.47 9.41 -3.07
C GLU A 216 -19.38 7.93 -3.47
N ASP A 217 -18.20 7.52 -3.97
CA ASP A 217 -17.94 6.14 -4.35
C ASP A 217 -17.92 5.21 -3.12
N ALA A 218 -17.41 5.69 -1.99
CA ALA A 218 -17.41 4.95 -0.73
C ALA A 218 -18.84 4.76 -0.20
N ALA A 219 -19.70 5.78 -0.30
CA ALA A 219 -21.12 5.71 0.06
C ALA A 219 -21.86 4.74 -0.86
N ALA A 220 -21.63 4.80 -2.18
CA ALA A 220 -22.22 3.87 -3.14
C ALA A 220 -21.80 2.42 -2.85
N TRP A 221 -20.54 2.20 -2.46
CA TRP A 221 -20.04 0.87 -2.07
C TRP A 221 -20.71 0.37 -0.78
N LEU A 222 -20.90 1.22 0.24
CA LEU A 222 -21.60 0.84 1.47
C LEU A 222 -23.05 0.47 1.18
N ALA A 223 -23.76 1.27 0.37
CA ALA A 223 -25.13 0.97 -0.05
C ALA A 223 -25.22 -0.35 -0.85
N TRP A 224 -24.21 -0.64 -1.66
CA TRP A 224 -24.12 -1.92 -2.35
C TRP A 224 -23.90 -3.08 -1.37
N LEU A 225 -23.08 -2.90 -0.32
CA LEU A 225 -22.76 -3.95 0.63
C LEU A 225 -23.99 -4.34 1.47
N VAL A 226 -24.78 -3.36 1.90
CA VAL A 226 -25.96 -3.55 2.75
C VAL A 226 -27.17 -2.90 2.07
N PRO A 227 -27.83 -3.57 1.10
CA PRO A 227 -29.01 -3.02 0.44
C PRO A 227 -30.13 -2.85 1.47
N GLY A 228 -30.64 -1.63 1.62
CA GLY A 228 -31.68 -1.28 2.58
C GLY A 228 -31.21 -1.09 4.03
N GLY A 229 -29.91 -1.14 4.28
CA GLY A 229 -29.33 -0.81 5.58
C GLY A 229 -29.21 0.69 5.78
N ASN A 230 -29.61 1.18 6.96
CA ASN A 230 -29.29 2.54 7.37
C ASN A 230 -27.75 2.64 7.53
N VAL A 231 -27.14 3.57 6.82
CA VAL A 231 -25.74 3.93 7.05
C VAL A 231 -25.71 4.58 8.43
N ILE A 232 -25.13 3.90 9.41
CA ILE A 232 -24.88 4.51 10.72
C ILE A 232 -23.76 5.52 10.48
N GLU A 233 -24.07 6.80 10.61
CA GLU A 233 -23.16 7.94 10.55
C GLU A 233 -22.12 7.93 11.68
#